data_f8c06a6acccebf6b9f6200e1cd3d9ed7
#
_entry.id   f8c06a6acccebf6b9f6200e1cd3d9ed7
#
_cell.length_a   1.000
_cell.length_b   1.000
_cell.length_c   1.000
_cell.angle_alpha   90.00
_cell.angle_beta   90.00
_cell.angle_gamma   90.00
#
_symmetry.space_group_name_H-M   'P 1'
#
loop_
_entity.id
_entity.type
_entity.pdbx_description
1 polymer ?
#
loop_
_entity_poly.entity_id
_entity_poly.type
_entity_poly.pdbx_seq_one_letter_code
_entity_poly.pdbx_strand_id
1 'polypeptide(L)'
;MQSSYAPAASDPAVAHPATSLGPQSAGFTPEERASFSACYTDNGFVDTFREQHPGIVAYSYWSQRAKMRESNRGWRLDYVLVSQNLKDRCHDAFILRSVKGSDHVPVGLTLRAD
;
A
#
# COMPACT_ATOMS: atom_id res chain seq x y z
N MET A 1 13.62 1.16 -12.52
CA MET A 1 13.46 2.34 -11.66
C MET A 1 13.68 1.94 -10.22
N GLN A 2 14.57 2.63 -9.53
CA GLN A 2 14.76 2.37 -8.10
C GLN A 2 13.62 2.96 -7.30
N SER A 3 13.16 2.19 -6.32
CA SER A 3 12.15 2.69 -5.39
C SER A 3 12.74 3.74 -4.46
N SER A 4 12.02 4.83 -4.23
CA SER A 4 12.38 5.84 -3.25
C SER A 4 11.96 5.47 -1.83
N TYR A 5 11.29 4.33 -1.66
CA TYR A 5 10.80 3.86 -0.37
C TYR A 5 11.80 2.91 0.27
N ALA A 6 11.83 2.92 1.61
CA ALA A 6 12.66 1.99 2.34
C ALA A 6 12.22 0.54 2.07
N PRO A 7 13.18 -0.41 2.03
CA PRO A 7 12.81 -1.82 1.88
C PRO A 7 12.01 -2.32 3.08
N ALA A 8 11.26 -3.39 2.88
CA ALA A 8 10.55 -4.06 3.95
C ALA A 8 11.54 -4.56 5.01
N ALA A 9 11.09 -4.58 6.27
CA ALA A 9 11.88 -5.17 7.34
C ALA A 9 12.18 -6.63 7.02
N SER A 10 13.33 -7.09 7.45
CA SER A 10 13.80 -8.44 7.14
C SER A 10 13.01 -9.56 7.83
N ASP A 11 12.25 -9.22 8.87
CA ASP A 11 11.42 -10.18 9.59
C ASP A 11 9.96 -10.08 9.15
N PRO A 12 9.48 -11.01 8.32
CA PRO A 12 8.10 -10.98 7.83
C PRO A 12 7.06 -11.24 8.93
N ALA A 13 7.47 -11.75 10.08
CA ALA A 13 6.56 -11.94 11.21
C ALA A 13 6.27 -10.63 11.94
N VAL A 14 7.16 -9.65 11.79
CA VAL A 14 7.05 -8.36 12.51
C VAL A 14 6.49 -7.26 11.62
N ALA A 15 6.84 -7.25 10.33
CA ALA A 15 6.43 -6.18 9.44
C ALA A 15 5.85 -6.73 8.15
N HIS A 16 4.53 -6.71 8.04
CA HIS A 16 3.87 -7.01 6.78
C HIS A 16 3.85 -5.76 5.90
N PRO A 17 4.06 -5.89 4.57
CA PRO A 17 4.11 -4.72 3.68
C PRO A 17 2.88 -3.81 3.71
N ALA A 18 1.72 -4.30 4.12
CA ALA A 18 0.49 -3.52 4.17
C ALA A 18 0.10 -3.07 5.58
N THR A 19 0.73 -3.59 6.63
CA THR A 19 0.53 -3.10 8.00
C THR A 19 1.70 -3.46 8.90
N SER A 20 2.00 -2.59 9.85
CA SER A 20 2.98 -2.84 10.90
C SER A 20 2.40 -3.51 12.13
N LEU A 21 1.07 -3.72 12.18
CA LEU A 21 0.38 -4.21 13.36
C LEU A 21 0.15 -5.73 13.36
N GLY A 22 0.67 -6.40 12.33
CA GLY A 22 0.56 -7.85 12.22
C GLY A 22 -0.66 -8.30 11.42
N PRO A 23 -0.71 -9.61 11.08
CA PRO A 23 -1.68 -10.12 10.10
C PRO A 23 -3.10 -10.26 10.63
N GLN A 24 -3.32 -10.07 11.94
CA GLN A 24 -4.64 -10.20 12.55
C GLN A 24 -5.26 -8.86 12.89
N SER A 25 -4.62 -7.74 12.55
CA SER A 25 -5.17 -6.42 12.85
C SER A 25 -6.40 -6.12 12.01
N ALA A 26 -7.35 -5.37 12.58
CA ALA A 26 -8.53 -4.91 11.84
C ALA A 26 -8.10 -4.14 10.60
N GLY A 27 -8.80 -4.33 9.48
CA GLY A 27 -8.43 -3.77 8.18
C GLY A 27 -7.41 -4.62 7.43
N PHE A 28 -6.85 -5.65 8.07
CA PHE A 28 -5.84 -6.51 7.45
C PHE A 28 -5.91 -7.96 7.95
N THR A 29 -7.08 -8.41 8.32
CA THR A 29 -7.27 -9.83 8.70
C THR A 29 -7.09 -10.75 7.50
N PRO A 30 -6.82 -12.05 7.71
CA PRO A 30 -6.75 -13.00 6.60
C PRO A 30 -8.00 -12.98 5.72
N GLU A 31 -9.19 -12.81 6.31
CA GLU A 31 -10.46 -12.76 5.60
C GLU A 31 -10.55 -11.49 4.74
N GLU A 32 -10.14 -10.36 5.27
CA GLU A 32 -10.14 -9.09 4.53
C GLU A 32 -9.16 -9.13 3.37
N ARG A 33 -7.96 -9.70 3.58
CA ARG A 33 -6.97 -9.87 2.51
C ARG A 33 -7.45 -10.82 1.44
N ALA A 34 -8.08 -11.93 1.83
CA ALA A 34 -8.65 -12.89 0.88
C ALA A 34 -9.77 -12.25 0.06
N SER A 35 -10.61 -11.43 0.69
CA SER A 35 -11.68 -10.70 0.01
C SER A 35 -11.12 -9.72 -1.01
N PHE A 36 -10.08 -8.98 -0.65
CA PHE A 36 -9.41 -8.06 -1.58
C PHE A 36 -8.88 -8.81 -2.81
N SER A 37 -8.19 -9.91 -2.58
CA SER A 37 -7.65 -10.72 -3.68
C SER A 37 -8.76 -11.27 -4.57
N ALA A 38 -9.81 -11.85 -3.96
CA ALA A 38 -10.92 -12.43 -4.72
C ALA A 38 -11.68 -11.38 -5.53
N CYS A 39 -11.87 -10.17 -4.97
CA CYS A 39 -12.63 -9.12 -5.66
C CYS A 39 -11.80 -8.40 -6.72
N TYR A 40 -10.50 -8.23 -6.51
CA TYR A 40 -9.69 -7.34 -7.34
C TYR A 40 -8.53 -8.06 -8.03
N THR A 41 -7.52 -8.50 -7.30
CA THR A 41 -6.31 -9.00 -7.96
C THR A 41 -6.50 -10.30 -8.71
N ASP A 42 -7.38 -11.19 -8.22
CA ASP A 42 -7.70 -12.44 -8.91
C ASP A 42 -8.64 -12.22 -10.11
N ASN A 43 -9.23 -11.03 -10.23
CA ASN A 43 -10.11 -10.66 -11.34
C ASN A 43 -9.46 -9.71 -12.33
N GLY A 44 -8.13 -9.66 -12.36
CA GLY A 44 -7.39 -8.93 -13.38
C GLY A 44 -7.10 -7.47 -13.06
N PHE A 45 -7.37 -7.02 -11.84
CA PHE A 45 -6.93 -5.69 -11.40
C PHE A 45 -5.52 -5.75 -10.84
N VAL A 46 -4.76 -4.69 -11.08
CA VAL A 46 -3.38 -4.56 -10.62
C VAL A 46 -3.32 -3.54 -9.51
N ASP A 47 -2.76 -3.93 -8.36
CA ASP A 47 -2.39 -3.00 -7.28
C ASP A 47 -1.11 -2.29 -7.73
N THR A 48 -1.24 -1.08 -8.23
CA THR A 48 -0.15 -0.38 -8.91
C THR A 48 1.03 -0.09 -7.99
N PHE A 49 0.77 0.25 -6.73
CA PHE A 49 1.87 0.50 -5.79
C PHE A 49 2.67 -0.78 -5.54
N ARG A 50 1.97 -1.88 -5.25
CA ARG A 50 2.66 -3.15 -4.96
C ARG A 50 3.39 -3.68 -6.19
N GLU A 51 2.85 -3.48 -7.38
CA GLU A 51 3.49 -3.90 -8.63
C GLU A 51 4.82 -3.19 -8.84
N GLN A 52 4.88 -1.88 -8.55
CA GLN A 52 6.09 -1.09 -8.77
C GLN A 52 7.06 -1.16 -7.60
N HIS A 53 6.58 -1.45 -6.40
CA HIS A 53 7.38 -1.44 -5.18
C HIS A 53 7.19 -2.75 -4.41
N PRO A 54 7.57 -3.90 -5.01
CA PRO A 54 7.37 -5.19 -4.35
C PRO A 54 8.19 -5.27 -3.06
N GLY A 55 7.54 -5.70 -1.98
CA GLY A 55 8.19 -5.86 -0.69
C GLY A 55 8.47 -4.58 0.08
N ILE A 56 8.13 -3.41 -0.46
CA ILE A 56 8.37 -2.14 0.21
C ILE A 56 7.27 -1.90 1.26
N VAL A 57 7.67 -1.47 2.45
CA VAL A 57 6.75 -1.06 3.51
C VAL A 57 6.45 0.43 3.38
N ALA A 58 5.20 0.77 3.10
CA ALA A 58 4.72 2.15 3.07
C ALA A 58 3.23 2.14 3.39
N TYR A 59 2.80 3.11 4.15
CA TYR A 59 1.42 3.16 4.65
C TYR A 59 0.74 4.44 4.16
N SER A 60 -0.59 4.37 4.04
CA SER A 60 -1.40 5.51 3.66
C SER A 60 -2.30 6.00 4.79
N TYR A 61 -2.36 5.24 5.88
CA TYR A 61 -3.23 5.52 7.02
C TYR A 61 -2.54 5.14 8.33
N TRP A 62 -2.71 5.99 9.32
CA TRP A 62 -2.31 5.71 10.71
C TRP A 62 -3.44 6.14 11.63
N SER A 63 -3.77 5.30 12.61
CA SER A 63 -4.73 5.69 13.64
C SER A 63 -4.19 6.91 14.39
N GLN A 64 -5.08 7.82 14.77
CA GLN A 64 -4.71 8.99 15.59
C GLN A 64 -4.42 8.63 17.04
N ARG A 65 -4.70 7.39 17.44
CA ARG A 65 -4.44 6.89 18.78
C ARG A 65 -2.96 6.54 18.96
N ALA A 66 -2.46 6.72 20.19
CA ALA A 66 -1.15 6.22 20.62
C ALA A 66 0.01 6.68 19.75
N LYS A 67 -0.12 7.84 19.10
CA LYS A 67 0.92 8.41 18.24
C LYS A 67 1.42 7.44 17.17
N MET A 68 0.51 6.70 16.57
CA MET A 68 0.87 5.65 15.61
C MET A 68 1.59 6.18 14.39
N ARG A 69 1.25 7.41 13.93
CA ARG A 69 1.95 8.00 12.79
C ARG A 69 3.40 8.31 13.13
N GLU A 70 3.67 8.85 14.31
CA GLU A 70 5.04 9.18 14.72
C GLU A 70 5.91 7.93 14.81
N SER A 71 5.35 6.82 15.29
CA SER A 71 6.04 5.54 15.36
C SER A 71 5.95 4.72 14.07
N ASN A 72 5.28 5.26 13.06
CA ASN A 72 5.04 4.61 11.75
C ASN A 72 4.35 3.25 11.88
N ARG A 73 3.35 3.16 12.71
CA ARG A 73 2.52 1.97 12.90
C ARG A 73 1.20 2.18 12.17
N GLY A 74 1.16 1.76 10.92
CA GLY A 74 0.04 2.07 10.05
C GLY A 74 -0.38 0.94 9.14
N TRP A 75 -1.22 1.29 8.19
CA TRP A 75 -1.77 0.41 7.17
C TRP A 75 -1.66 1.06 5.82
N ARG A 76 -1.52 0.23 4.78
CA ARG A 76 -1.75 0.67 3.40
C ARG A 76 -3.18 0.28 3.05
N LEU A 77 -4.08 1.24 3.19
CA LEU A 77 -5.53 1.05 3.00
C LEU A 77 -6.06 1.65 1.72
N ASP A 78 -5.32 2.57 1.13
CA ASP A 78 -5.76 3.32 -0.05
C ASP A 78 -4.98 2.81 -1.25
N TYR A 79 -5.68 2.53 -2.34
CA TYR A 79 -5.12 1.87 -3.52
C TYR A 79 -5.52 2.61 -4.78
N VAL A 80 -4.66 2.53 -5.80
CA VAL A 80 -5.03 2.85 -7.18
C VAL A 80 -4.89 1.57 -7.98
N LEU A 81 -6.01 1.05 -8.44
CA LEU A 81 -6.07 -0.20 -9.21
C LEU A 81 -6.25 0.12 -10.68
N VAL A 82 -5.59 -0.64 -11.53
CA VAL A 82 -5.79 -0.55 -12.97
C VAL A 82 -6.07 -1.94 -13.54
N SER A 83 -6.69 -1.97 -14.72
CA SER A 83 -6.85 -3.22 -15.45
C SER A 83 -5.51 -3.67 -16.04
N GLN A 84 -5.40 -4.95 -16.37
CA GLN A 84 -4.17 -5.52 -16.92
C GLN A 84 -3.67 -4.80 -18.17
N ASN A 85 -4.59 -4.35 -19.04
CA ASN A 85 -4.20 -3.68 -20.28
C ASN A 85 -3.63 -2.27 -20.06
N LEU A 86 -3.75 -1.71 -18.86
CA LEU A 86 -3.13 -0.43 -18.52
C LEU A 86 -1.82 -0.59 -17.73
N LYS A 87 -1.49 -1.80 -17.32
CA LYS A 87 -0.33 -2.05 -16.47
C LYS A 87 0.96 -1.47 -17.04
N ASP A 88 1.20 -1.65 -18.34
CA ASP A 88 2.44 -1.20 -18.96
C ASP A 88 2.50 0.32 -19.16
N ARG A 89 1.37 1.01 -18.97
CA ARG A 89 1.32 2.47 -19.04
C ARG A 89 1.52 3.13 -17.67
N CYS A 90 1.58 2.36 -16.61
CA CYS A 90 1.83 2.90 -15.27
C CYS A 90 3.26 3.42 -15.21
N HIS A 91 3.40 4.71 -14.93
CA HIS A 91 4.71 5.36 -14.84
C HIS A 91 5.21 5.43 -13.41
N ASP A 92 4.39 5.90 -12.49
CA ASP A 92 4.79 6.08 -11.10
C ASP A 92 3.58 5.92 -10.17
N ALA A 93 3.65 4.96 -9.27
CA ALA A 93 2.68 4.79 -8.18
C ALA A 93 3.34 5.28 -6.90
N PHE A 94 2.65 6.17 -6.17
CA PHE A 94 3.28 6.86 -5.06
C PHE A 94 2.33 7.05 -3.88
N ILE A 95 2.94 7.24 -2.71
CA ILE A 95 2.27 7.60 -1.46
C ILE A 95 2.97 8.85 -0.92
N LEU A 96 2.23 9.94 -0.75
CA LEU A 96 2.78 11.22 -0.29
C LEU A 96 2.79 11.26 1.24
N ARG A 97 3.73 10.57 1.86
CA ARG A 97 3.77 10.28 3.28
C ARG A 97 3.91 11.51 4.17
N SER A 98 4.48 12.60 3.66
CA SER A 98 4.75 13.81 4.44
C SER A 98 3.59 14.80 4.46
N VAL A 99 2.53 14.57 3.68
CA VAL A 99 1.38 15.47 3.66
C VAL A 99 0.59 15.29 4.95
N LYS A 100 0.27 16.40 5.61
CA LYS A 100 -0.45 16.43 6.88
C LYS A 100 -1.84 17.01 6.70
N GLY A 101 -2.72 16.83 7.69
CA GLY A 101 -4.08 17.36 7.69
C GLY A 101 -5.17 16.30 7.71
N SER A 102 -4.80 15.01 7.64
CA SER A 102 -5.73 13.88 7.71
C SER A 102 -5.02 12.70 8.36
N ASP A 103 -5.77 11.71 8.79
CA ASP A 103 -5.23 10.42 9.22
C ASP A 103 -4.83 9.53 8.02
N HIS A 104 -5.24 9.91 6.82
CA HIS A 104 -4.74 9.35 5.57
C HIS A 104 -3.75 10.32 4.91
N VAL A 105 -2.94 9.81 4.00
CA VAL A 105 -2.12 10.63 3.11
C VAL A 105 -2.53 10.36 1.66
N PRO A 106 -2.27 11.30 0.74
CA PRO A 106 -2.61 11.08 -0.66
C PRO A 106 -1.85 9.91 -1.25
N VAL A 107 -2.52 9.13 -2.06
CA VAL A 107 -1.92 8.11 -2.92
C VAL A 107 -2.24 8.46 -4.36
N GLY A 108 -1.36 8.09 -5.27
CA GLY A 108 -1.58 8.45 -6.67
C GLY A 108 -0.83 7.59 -7.64
N LEU A 109 -1.16 7.82 -8.90
CA LEU A 109 -0.57 7.11 -10.02
C LEU A 109 -0.46 8.05 -11.21
N THR A 110 0.67 8.03 -11.88
CA THR A 110 0.82 8.68 -13.18
C THR A 110 0.83 7.60 -14.27
N LEU A 111 0.10 7.89 -15.34
CA LEU A 111 0.04 7.02 -16.52
C LEU A 111 0.68 7.73 -17.70
N ARG A 112 1.38 6.96 -18.53
CA ARG A 112 1.84 7.49 -19.81
C ARG A 112 0.66 7.64 -20.77
N ALA A 113 0.69 8.68 -21.58
CA ALA A 113 -0.42 9.01 -22.45
C ALA A 113 -0.53 8.07 -23.66
N ASP A 114 0.55 7.43 -24.03
CA ASP A 114 0.62 6.56 -25.23
C ASP A 114 0.97 5.11 -24.91
#